data_332c7b1f59902b6415b9d27d68d1e7be
#
_entry.id   332c7b1f59902b6415b9d27d68d1e7be
#
_cell.length_a   1.000
_cell.length_b   1.000
_cell.length_c   1.000
_cell.angle_alpha   90.00
_cell.angle_beta   90.00
_cell.angle_gamma   90.00
#
_symmetry.space_group_name_H-M   'P 1'
#
loop_
_entity.id
_entity.type
_entity.pdbx_description
1 polymer ?
#
loop_
_entity_poly.entity_id
_entity_poly.type
_entity_poly.pdbx_seq_one_letter_code
_entity_poly.pdbx_strand_id
1 'polypeptide(L)'
;MRRIACLLAFSLLPLPAWAAPAPAGPCRQAPPPAEPWTSWTQSGVAIAGGEAATAPRLILGKPVVATLRPQAQVQFPAKPPRAQRGGQGGLFTLALKDPARVGIGLSGPAWVDIVTGNAVATAVDHGPGPDCSGIAKIVWFDLPPGLHVVALSGAAGREIRVMAADARANRPVPRGPGARD
;
A
#
# COMPACT_ATOMS: atom_id res chain seq x y z
N MET A 1 -57.35 -46.68 -37.02
CA MET A 1 -56.34 -45.65 -37.00
C MET A 1 -55.99 -45.32 -35.55
N ARG A 2 -54.88 -45.86 -35.04
CA ARG A 2 -54.42 -45.69 -33.64
C ARG A 2 -53.36 -44.59 -33.59
N ARG A 3 -53.63 -43.48 -32.95
CA ARG A 3 -52.66 -42.41 -32.71
C ARG A 3 -51.91 -42.70 -31.39
N ILE A 4 -50.60 -42.99 -31.50
CA ILE A 4 -49.67 -43.13 -30.39
C ILE A 4 -49.14 -41.75 -30.04
N ALA A 5 -49.47 -41.26 -28.83
CA ALA A 5 -48.91 -40.03 -28.28
C ALA A 5 -47.63 -40.38 -27.50
N CYS A 6 -46.47 -39.98 -27.99
CA CYS A 6 -45.22 -40.04 -27.27
C CYS A 6 -45.15 -38.86 -26.28
N LEU A 7 -45.17 -39.15 -24.98
CA LEU A 7 -44.87 -38.22 -23.90
C LEU A 7 -43.36 -38.19 -23.68
N LEU A 8 -42.71 -37.09 -24.08
CA LEU A 8 -41.32 -36.80 -23.74
C LEU A 8 -41.26 -36.25 -22.31
N ALA A 9 -40.76 -37.06 -21.40
CA ALA A 9 -40.45 -36.66 -20.04
C ALA A 9 -39.11 -35.86 -20.05
N PHE A 10 -39.18 -34.56 -19.84
CA PHE A 10 -38.00 -33.69 -19.65
C PHE A 10 -37.51 -33.83 -18.21
N SER A 11 -36.38 -34.53 -17.99
CA SER A 11 -35.73 -34.62 -16.71
C SER A 11 -34.94 -33.31 -16.46
N LEU A 12 -35.46 -32.48 -15.55
CA LEU A 12 -34.72 -31.32 -15.01
C LEU A 12 -33.63 -31.81 -14.04
N LEU A 13 -32.40 -31.81 -14.50
CA LEU A 13 -31.23 -31.99 -13.65
C LEU A 13 -30.96 -30.70 -12.84
N PRO A 14 -30.82 -30.79 -11.50
CA PRO A 14 -30.47 -29.62 -10.70
C PRO A 14 -29.05 -29.19 -11.02
N LEU A 15 -28.86 -27.93 -11.40
CA LEU A 15 -27.56 -27.29 -11.56
C LEU A 15 -26.88 -27.19 -10.20
N PRO A 16 -25.56 -27.48 -10.09
CA PRO A 16 -24.85 -27.29 -8.85
C PRO A 16 -24.82 -25.79 -8.52
N ALA A 17 -25.40 -25.41 -7.39
CA ALA A 17 -25.31 -24.07 -6.84
C ALA A 17 -23.85 -23.85 -6.44
N TRP A 18 -23.14 -23.01 -7.15
CA TRP A 18 -21.85 -22.50 -6.71
C TRP A 18 -22.08 -21.68 -5.45
N ALA A 19 -21.64 -22.23 -4.32
CA ALA A 19 -21.63 -21.50 -3.06
C ALA A 19 -20.70 -20.28 -3.23
N ALA A 20 -21.27 -19.09 -3.19
CA ALA A 20 -20.49 -17.88 -3.11
C ALA A 20 -19.60 -17.96 -1.84
N PRO A 21 -18.31 -17.54 -1.90
CA PRO A 21 -17.49 -17.52 -0.71
C PRO A 21 -18.18 -16.68 0.37
N ALA A 22 -18.25 -17.23 1.59
CA ALA A 22 -18.85 -16.54 2.72
C ALA A 22 -18.13 -15.18 2.92
N PRO A 23 -18.86 -14.08 3.19
CA PRO A 23 -18.22 -12.80 3.47
C PRO A 23 -17.26 -12.98 4.64
N ALA A 24 -16.02 -12.51 4.46
CA ALA A 24 -15.00 -12.53 5.50
C ALA A 24 -15.61 -11.91 6.77
N GLY A 25 -15.61 -12.65 7.87
CA GLY A 25 -16.18 -12.20 9.15
C GLY A 25 -15.45 -10.91 9.61
N PRO A 26 -16.09 -10.06 10.42
CA PRO A 26 -15.47 -8.84 10.91
C PRO A 26 -14.19 -9.19 11.67
N CYS A 27 -13.11 -8.42 11.42
CA CYS A 27 -11.81 -8.55 12.08
C CYS A 27 -11.92 -8.19 13.57
N ARG A 28 -12.56 -9.03 14.36
CA ARG A 28 -12.90 -8.72 15.77
C ARG A 28 -11.71 -8.57 16.70
N GLN A 29 -10.58 -9.19 16.38
CA GLN A 29 -9.31 -9.08 17.13
C GLN A 29 -8.17 -9.41 16.17
N ALA A 30 -7.80 -8.43 15.33
CA ALA A 30 -6.62 -8.61 14.52
C ALA A 30 -5.39 -8.53 15.42
N PRO A 31 -4.46 -9.48 15.33
CA PRO A 31 -3.16 -9.32 15.97
C PRO A 31 -2.47 -8.08 15.37
N PRO A 32 -1.61 -7.41 16.15
CA PRO A 32 -0.81 -6.32 15.61
C PRO A 32 -0.04 -6.85 14.39
N PRO A 33 0.11 -6.05 13.33
CA PRO A 33 0.88 -6.46 12.16
C PRO A 33 2.30 -6.85 12.57
N ALA A 34 2.85 -7.91 11.95
CA ALA A 34 4.24 -8.30 12.15
C ALA A 34 5.21 -7.24 11.60
N GLU A 35 6.49 -7.33 12.00
CA GLU A 35 7.53 -6.51 11.40
C GLU A 35 7.53 -6.62 9.86
N PRO A 36 7.83 -5.51 9.16
CA PRO A 36 8.25 -4.20 9.69
C PRO A 36 7.07 -3.24 9.99
N TRP A 37 5.85 -3.75 10.14
CA TRP A 37 4.62 -2.96 10.27
C TRP A 37 4.07 -2.87 11.70
N THR A 38 4.82 -3.30 12.71
CA THR A 38 4.36 -3.37 14.12
C THR A 38 3.84 -2.05 14.67
N SER A 39 4.39 -0.92 14.20
CA SER A 39 3.97 0.43 14.60
C SER A 39 2.78 0.97 13.80
N TRP A 40 2.23 0.22 12.85
CA TRP A 40 1.19 0.70 11.92
C TRP A 40 -0.02 1.35 12.60
N THR A 41 -0.40 0.87 13.77
CA THR A 41 -1.55 1.40 14.53
C THR A 41 -1.24 2.66 15.33
N GLN A 42 0.03 3.06 15.44
CA GLN A 42 0.42 4.32 16.11
C GLN A 42 -0.09 5.52 15.29
N SER A 43 -0.22 6.67 15.94
CA SER A 43 -0.77 7.86 15.31
C SER A 43 0.26 8.99 15.26
N GLY A 44 0.70 9.31 14.06
CA GLY A 44 1.28 10.60 13.71
C GLY A 44 0.32 11.33 12.77
N VAL A 45 0.47 12.62 12.62
CA VAL A 45 -0.29 13.42 11.64
C VAL A 45 0.66 14.19 10.73
N ALA A 46 0.28 14.36 9.48
CA ALA A 46 1.02 15.16 8.54
C ALA A 46 0.07 15.82 7.53
N ILE A 47 0.47 16.97 7.02
CA ILE A 47 -0.17 17.56 5.85
C ILE A 47 0.77 17.30 4.67
N ALA A 48 0.31 16.55 3.68
CA ALA A 48 1.12 16.24 2.50
C ALA A 48 1.52 17.51 1.75
N GLY A 49 2.76 17.57 1.26
CA GLY A 49 3.26 18.69 0.50
C GLY A 49 2.61 18.82 -0.88
N GLY A 50 2.41 20.04 -1.35
CA GLY A 50 2.09 20.32 -2.75
C GLY A 50 3.34 20.37 -3.63
N GLU A 51 4.52 20.58 -3.04
CA GLU A 51 5.83 20.68 -3.68
C GLU A 51 6.84 19.86 -2.92
N ALA A 52 7.86 19.34 -3.60
CA ALA A 52 8.90 18.53 -2.97
C ALA A 52 9.70 19.29 -1.90
N ALA A 53 9.95 20.59 -2.11
CA ALA A 53 10.72 21.43 -1.20
C ALA A 53 10.04 21.62 0.17
N THR A 54 8.72 21.59 0.22
CA THR A 54 7.91 21.77 1.44
C THR A 54 7.25 20.48 1.94
N ALA A 55 7.58 19.35 1.32
CA ALA A 55 7.00 18.06 1.66
C ALA A 55 7.51 17.58 3.03
N PRO A 56 6.62 17.12 3.93
CA PRO A 56 7.01 16.59 5.22
C PRO A 56 7.81 15.29 5.05
N ARG A 57 8.69 15.03 6.04
CA ARG A 57 9.51 13.82 6.02
C ARG A 57 8.76 12.62 6.60
N LEU A 58 8.76 11.51 5.86
CA LEU A 58 8.46 10.20 6.40
C LEU A 58 9.69 9.67 7.13
N ILE A 59 9.47 9.13 8.30
CA ILE A 59 10.49 8.45 9.10
C ILE A 59 10.21 6.95 9.03
N LEU A 60 11.22 6.15 8.71
CA LEU A 60 11.08 4.69 8.67
C LEU A 60 10.49 4.16 9.98
N GLY A 61 9.49 3.30 9.88
CA GLY A 61 8.80 2.72 11.01
C GLY A 61 7.83 3.67 11.74
N LYS A 62 7.61 4.89 11.26
CA LYS A 62 6.67 5.85 11.88
C LYS A 62 5.50 6.12 10.94
N PRO A 63 4.29 5.60 11.23
CA PRO A 63 3.11 5.89 10.44
C PRO A 63 2.59 7.29 10.70
N VAL A 64 2.00 7.89 9.67
CA VAL A 64 1.28 9.16 9.76
C VAL A 64 -0.09 9.03 9.11
N VAL A 65 -1.10 9.69 9.68
CA VAL A 65 -2.35 9.98 8.99
C VAL A 65 -2.13 11.29 8.24
N ALA A 66 -2.11 11.19 6.93
CA ALA A 66 -1.77 12.30 6.06
C ALA A 66 -3.03 12.93 5.47
N THR A 67 -3.15 14.26 5.59
CA THR A 67 -4.14 15.04 4.85
C THR A 67 -3.58 15.33 3.47
N LEU A 68 -4.22 14.81 2.44
CA LEU A 68 -3.88 15.00 1.04
C LEU A 68 -4.53 16.28 0.48
N ARG A 69 -4.06 16.70 -0.69
CA ARG A 69 -4.57 17.84 -1.45
C ARG A 69 -5.28 17.38 -2.72
N PRO A 70 -6.17 18.19 -3.31
CA PRO A 70 -6.59 17.96 -4.68
C PRO A 70 -5.36 17.76 -5.59
N GLN A 71 -5.34 16.67 -6.35
CA GLN A 71 -4.16 16.29 -7.16
C GLN A 71 -3.71 17.41 -8.12
N ALA A 72 -4.65 18.23 -8.61
CA ALA A 72 -4.34 19.40 -9.45
C ALA A 72 -3.50 20.47 -8.73
N GLN A 73 -3.41 20.46 -7.40
CA GLN A 73 -2.62 21.37 -6.58
C GLN A 73 -1.25 20.80 -6.20
N VAL A 74 -0.88 19.62 -6.74
CA VAL A 74 0.37 18.96 -6.43
C VAL A 74 1.32 19.05 -7.63
N GLN A 75 2.50 19.61 -7.41
CA GLN A 75 3.58 19.66 -8.39
C GLN A 75 4.40 18.37 -8.32
N PHE A 76 3.95 17.34 -9.02
CA PHE A 76 4.65 16.05 -9.03
C PHE A 76 6.00 16.16 -9.72
N PRO A 77 7.09 15.66 -9.11
CA PRO A 77 8.43 15.69 -9.73
C PRO A 77 8.53 14.80 -10.97
N ALA A 78 7.64 13.83 -11.09
CA ALA A 78 7.41 13.02 -12.28
C ALA A 78 5.92 12.92 -12.55
N LYS A 79 5.52 12.93 -13.81
CA LYS A 79 4.10 12.81 -14.17
C LYS A 79 3.56 11.46 -13.71
N PRO A 80 2.53 11.41 -12.88
CA PRO A 80 1.93 10.15 -12.45
C PRO A 80 1.46 9.35 -13.68
N PRO A 81 1.77 8.04 -13.76
CA PRO A 81 1.42 7.22 -14.94
C PRO A 81 -0.09 7.10 -15.14
N ARG A 82 -0.87 7.32 -14.11
CA ARG A 82 -2.35 7.30 -14.15
C ARG A 82 -2.89 8.48 -13.34
N ALA A 83 -2.91 9.66 -13.93
CA ALA A 83 -3.62 10.79 -13.35
C ALA A 83 -5.13 10.50 -13.36
N GLN A 84 -5.70 10.12 -12.21
CA GLN A 84 -7.15 10.06 -12.05
C GLN A 84 -7.66 11.50 -11.88
N ARG A 85 -8.59 11.91 -12.73
CA ARG A 85 -9.22 13.24 -12.59
C ARG A 85 -10.01 13.28 -11.28
N GLY A 86 -9.83 14.34 -10.51
CA GLY A 86 -10.58 14.55 -9.26
C GLY A 86 -10.07 13.77 -8.04
N GLY A 87 -8.97 13.02 -8.13
CA GLY A 87 -8.36 12.35 -6.99
C GLY A 87 -7.57 13.29 -6.09
N GLN A 88 -7.17 12.77 -4.94
CA GLN A 88 -6.29 13.44 -3.99
C GLN A 88 -4.85 12.95 -4.17
N GLY A 89 -3.88 13.78 -3.78
CA GLY A 89 -2.48 13.44 -3.85
C GLY A 89 -1.65 14.26 -2.88
N GLY A 90 -0.36 14.00 -2.86
CA GLY A 90 0.58 14.74 -2.04
C GLY A 90 1.97 14.16 -2.05
N LEU A 91 2.90 14.95 -1.58
CA LEU A 91 4.32 14.62 -1.57
C LEU A 91 4.84 14.50 -0.16
N PHE A 92 5.80 13.59 0.00
CA PHE A 92 6.60 13.40 1.20
C PHE A 92 8.06 13.28 0.80
N THR A 93 8.96 13.48 1.76
CA THR A 93 10.37 13.15 1.59
C THR A 93 10.75 11.95 2.43
N LEU A 94 11.72 11.16 1.99
CA LEU A 94 12.31 10.04 2.70
C LEU A 94 13.81 10.10 2.55
N ALA A 95 14.55 10.06 3.65
CA ALA A 95 16.01 10.06 3.63
C ALA A 95 16.54 8.71 4.10
N LEU A 96 17.44 8.12 3.31
CA LEU A 96 18.12 6.87 3.62
C LEU A 96 19.62 7.11 3.76
N LYS A 97 20.23 6.54 4.82
CA LYS A 97 21.70 6.57 5.01
C LYS A 97 22.37 5.47 4.20
N ASP A 98 21.75 4.32 4.10
CA ASP A 98 22.23 3.11 3.42
C ASP A 98 21.22 2.64 2.39
N PRO A 99 21.64 1.84 1.38
CA PRO A 99 20.70 1.21 0.46
C PRO A 99 19.70 0.34 1.22
N ALA A 100 18.42 0.45 0.87
CA ALA A 100 17.37 -0.30 1.56
C ALA A 100 16.26 -0.75 0.62
N ARG A 101 15.66 -1.89 0.93
CA ARG A 101 14.33 -2.24 0.40
C ARG A 101 13.28 -1.59 1.30
N VAL A 102 12.59 -0.61 0.76
CA VAL A 102 11.58 0.17 1.47
C VAL A 102 10.20 -0.18 0.97
N GLY A 103 9.31 -0.54 1.90
CA GLY A 103 7.88 -0.69 1.65
C GLY A 103 7.13 0.59 2.01
N ILE A 104 6.25 1.02 1.13
CA ILE A 104 5.28 2.09 1.41
C ILE A 104 3.92 1.44 1.63
N GLY A 105 3.49 1.41 2.90
CA GLY A 105 2.18 0.92 3.32
C GLY A 105 1.14 2.02 3.30
N LEU A 106 -0.06 1.73 2.81
CA LEU A 106 -1.18 2.65 2.69
C LEU A 106 -2.46 2.03 3.27
N SER A 107 -3.30 2.84 3.92
CA SER A 107 -4.61 2.40 4.42
C SER A 107 -5.72 2.38 3.36
N GLY A 108 -5.44 2.82 2.16
CA GLY A 108 -6.42 2.90 1.07
C GLY A 108 -5.75 2.89 -0.30
N PRO A 109 -6.55 2.81 -1.36
CA PRO A 109 -6.03 2.81 -2.72
C PRO A 109 -5.44 4.18 -3.06
N ALA A 110 -4.17 4.17 -3.48
CA ALA A 110 -3.49 5.28 -4.10
C ALA A 110 -2.34 4.75 -4.95
N TRP A 111 -1.88 5.53 -5.92
CA TRP A 111 -0.66 5.24 -6.65
C TRP A 111 0.53 5.79 -5.88
N VAL A 112 1.63 5.05 -5.88
CA VAL A 112 2.88 5.43 -5.21
C VAL A 112 3.99 5.46 -6.24
N ASP A 113 4.64 6.60 -6.36
CA ASP A 113 5.90 6.76 -7.09
C ASP A 113 6.99 7.24 -6.12
N ILE A 114 8.21 6.79 -6.31
CA ILE A 114 9.38 7.32 -5.61
C ILE A 114 10.33 7.92 -6.64
N VAL A 115 10.74 9.16 -6.42
CA VAL A 115 11.66 9.88 -7.29
C VAL A 115 12.95 10.15 -6.54
N THR A 116 14.08 9.75 -7.15
CA THR A 116 15.43 9.99 -6.66
C THR A 116 16.16 10.86 -7.67
N GLY A 117 16.45 12.10 -7.30
CA GLY A 117 16.92 13.08 -8.28
C GLY A 117 15.88 13.28 -9.40
N ASN A 118 16.22 12.88 -10.63
CA ASN A 118 15.33 12.95 -11.80
C ASN A 118 14.79 11.58 -12.24
N ALA A 119 15.10 10.51 -11.51
CA ALA A 119 14.72 9.15 -11.87
C ALA A 119 13.55 8.66 -11.02
N VAL A 120 12.56 8.06 -11.67
CA VAL A 120 11.47 7.33 -11.00
C VAL A 120 11.96 5.93 -10.67
N ALA A 121 11.88 5.54 -9.41
CA ALA A 121 12.23 4.19 -8.97
C ALA A 121 11.18 3.19 -9.46
N THR A 122 11.65 2.03 -9.94
CA THR A 122 10.77 0.93 -10.31
C THR A 122 10.34 0.18 -9.06
N ALA A 123 9.03 -0.03 -8.90
CA ALA A 123 8.54 -0.92 -7.85
C ALA A 123 9.00 -2.36 -8.12
N VAL A 124 9.59 -3.00 -7.12
CA VAL A 124 10.09 -4.38 -7.21
C VAL A 124 9.04 -5.40 -6.79
N ASP A 125 8.05 -4.97 -6.00
CA ASP A 125 6.93 -5.80 -5.56
C ASP A 125 5.76 -4.94 -5.09
N HIS A 126 4.54 -5.47 -5.10
CA HIS A 126 3.37 -4.83 -4.52
C HIS A 126 2.28 -5.86 -4.21
N GLY A 127 1.48 -5.57 -3.19
CA GLY A 127 0.38 -6.45 -2.80
C GLY A 127 -0.49 -5.82 -1.71
N PRO A 128 -1.51 -6.55 -1.25
CA PRO A 128 -2.27 -6.18 -0.06
C PRO A 128 -1.38 -6.30 1.19
N GLY A 129 -1.72 -5.58 2.23
CA GLY A 129 -1.15 -5.80 3.57
C GLY A 129 -1.71 -7.08 4.21
N PRO A 130 -1.19 -7.46 5.39
CA PRO A 130 -1.70 -8.59 6.15
C PRO A 130 -3.20 -8.44 6.43
N ASP A 131 -3.91 -9.56 6.45
CA ASP A 131 -5.34 -9.58 6.76
C ASP A 131 -5.63 -8.86 8.07
N CYS A 132 -6.70 -8.07 8.08
CA CYS A 132 -7.14 -7.30 9.25
C CYS A 132 -6.15 -6.28 9.81
N SER A 133 -5.03 -6.03 9.15
CA SER A 133 -4.03 -5.05 9.60
C SER A 133 -4.48 -3.59 9.40
N GLY A 134 -5.45 -3.36 8.53
CA GLY A 134 -5.80 -2.02 8.05
C GLY A 134 -4.80 -1.45 7.02
N ILE A 135 -3.82 -2.24 6.59
CA ILE A 135 -2.94 -1.92 5.46
C ILE A 135 -3.61 -2.45 4.20
N ALA A 136 -4.15 -1.55 3.38
CA ALA A 136 -4.82 -1.93 2.15
C ALA A 136 -3.85 -2.28 1.02
N LYS A 137 -2.67 -1.65 1.02
CA LYS A 137 -1.66 -1.82 -0.04
C LYS A 137 -0.26 -1.58 0.50
N ILE A 138 0.69 -2.37 0.01
CA ILE A 138 2.14 -2.16 0.19
C ILE A 138 2.78 -2.15 -1.19
N VAL A 139 3.71 -1.20 -1.42
CA VAL A 139 4.55 -1.14 -2.63
C VAL A 139 6.01 -1.11 -2.19
N TRP A 140 6.84 -2.00 -2.74
CA TRP A 140 8.24 -2.15 -2.38
C TRP A 140 9.16 -1.58 -3.44
N PHE A 141 10.23 -0.93 -2.99
CA PHE A 141 11.25 -0.32 -3.82
C PHE A 141 12.65 -0.64 -3.27
N ASP A 142 13.59 -0.95 -4.14
CA ASP A 142 15.01 -0.98 -3.79
C ASP A 142 15.60 0.41 -4.03
N LEU A 143 15.97 1.11 -2.96
CA LEU A 143 16.39 2.51 -3.01
C LEU A 143 17.86 2.66 -2.62
N PRO A 144 18.63 3.50 -3.32
CA PRO A 144 19.99 3.88 -2.91
C PRO A 144 19.97 4.80 -1.67
N PRO A 145 21.11 5.07 -1.04
CA PRO A 145 21.23 6.15 -0.07
C PRO A 145 20.85 7.50 -0.69
N GLY A 146 20.32 8.40 0.11
CA GLY A 146 20.00 9.74 -0.33
C GLY A 146 18.62 10.23 0.07
N LEU A 147 18.22 11.34 -0.53
CA LEU A 147 16.89 11.94 -0.36
C LEU A 147 15.99 11.53 -1.53
N HIS A 148 14.80 11.03 -1.19
CA HIS A 148 13.79 10.58 -2.11
C HIS A 148 12.52 11.39 -1.92
N VAL A 149 11.78 11.62 -3.00
CA VAL A 149 10.41 12.15 -2.95
C VAL A 149 9.44 11.01 -3.14
N VAL A 150 8.57 10.78 -2.15
CA VAL A 150 7.46 9.82 -2.21
C VAL A 150 6.22 10.58 -2.65
N ALA A 151 5.69 10.24 -3.80
CA ALA A 151 4.52 10.87 -4.39
C ALA A 151 3.32 9.93 -4.31
N LEU A 152 2.22 10.41 -3.72
CA LEU A 152 0.93 9.73 -3.71
C LEU A 152 -0.02 10.42 -4.68
N SER A 153 -0.71 9.65 -5.51
CA SER A 153 -1.70 10.17 -6.46
C SER A 153 -2.91 9.25 -6.59
N GLY A 154 -4.04 9.82 -7.02
CA GLY A 154 -5.27 9.07 -7.28
C GLY A 154 -5.96 8.52 -6.04
N ALA A 155 -5.68 9.03 -4.85
CA ALA A 155 -6.43 8.66 -3.66
C ALA A 155 -7.88 9.19 -3.75
N ALA A 156 -8.85 8.36 -3.33
CA ALA A 156 -10.26 8.75 -3.34
C ALA A 156 -10.59 9.74 -2.21
N GLY A 157 -9.97 9.58 -1.04
CA GLY A 157 -10.21 10.40 0.15
C GLY A 157 -9.10 11.40 0.42
N ARG A 158 -9.43 12.43 1.22
CA ARG A 158 -8.46 13.45 1.66
C ARG A 158 -7.51 12.94 2.74
N GLU A 159 -7.83 11.85 3.40
CA GLU A 159 -6.99 11.28 4.45
C GLU A 159 -6.56 9.88 4.06
N ILE A 160 -5.30 9.59 4.32
CA ILE A 160 -4.71 8.28 4.12
C ILE A 160 -3.63 8.04 5.18
N ARG A 161 -3.60 6.88 5.80
CA ARG A 161 -2.45 6.48 6.61
C ARG A 161 -1.35 6.01 5.67
N VAL A 162 -0.13 6.49 5.91
CA VAL A 162 1.07 6.11 5.17
C VAL A 162 2.20 5.80 6.13
N MET A 163 2.97 4.78 5.82
CA MET A 163 4.18 4.39 6.55
C MET A 163 5.24 3.91 5.57
N ALA A 164 6.45 4.40 5.75
CA ALA A 164 7.63 3.84 5.11
C ALA A 164 8.31 2.86 6.08
N ALA A 165 8.63 1.66 5.62
CA ALA A 165 9.26 0.63 6.43
C ALA A 165 10.42 -0.03 5.70
N ASP A 166 11.54 -0.30 6.41
CA ASP A 166 12.68 -1.05 5.88
C ASP A 166 12.43 -2.54 6.04
N ALA A 167 12.50 -3.31 4.95
CA ALA A 167 12.36 -4.77 4.98
C ALA A 167 13.40 -5.47 5.85
N ARG A 168 14.54 -4.80 6.16
CA ARG A 168 15.59 -5.34 7.03
C ARG A 168 15.29 -5.22 8.52
N ALA A 169 14.24 -4.51 8.92
CA ALA A 169 13.88 -4.37 10.34
C ALA A 169 13.73 -5.72 11.06
N ASN A 170 13.51 -6.81 10.31
CA ASN A 170 13.43 -8.18 10.82
C ASN A 170 14.75 -8.95 10.82
N ARG A 171 15.85 -8.39 10.35
CA ARG A 171 17.12 -9.12 10.39
C ARG A 171 17.77 -8.96 11.75
N PRO A 172 18.13 -10.07 12.45
CA PRO A 172 18.98 -9.98 13.61
C PRO A 172 20.24 -9.19 13.23
N VAL A 173 20.57 -8.19 14.03
CA VAL A 173 21.84 -7.49 13.88
C VAL A 173 22.95 -8.54 13.97
N PRO A 174 23.82 -8.71 12.95
CA PRO A 174 24.95 -9.61 13.05
C PRO A 174 25.76 -9.20 14.30
N ARG A 175 25.89 -10.12 15.27
CA ARG A 175 26.79 -9.87 16.38
C ARG A 175 28.19 -9.67 15.81
N GLY A 176 28.77 -8.50 16.03
CA GLY A 176 30.13 -8.21 15.60
C GLY A 176 31.09 -9.29 16.14
N PRO A 177 32.19 -9.59 15.43
CA PRO A 177 33.18 -10.52 15.91
C PRO A 177 33.85 -9.92 17.18
N GLY A 178 33.40 -10.30 18.36
CA GLY A 178 33.97 -9.78 19.60
C GLY A 178 33.11 -9.89 20.86
N ALA A 179 31.84 -10.24 20.78
CA ALA A 179 31.09 -10.57 22.00
C ALA A 179 31.42 -12.00 22.41
N ARG A 180 32.46 -12.16 23.19
CA ARG A 180 32.70 -13.39 23.99
C ARG A 180 31.86 -13.25 25.28
N ASP A 181 31.15 -14.32 25.63
CA ASP A 181 30.46 -14.52 26.89
C ASP A 181 31.44 -14.45 28.05
#